data_82626e9ed4a811032107e79f88340ff3
#
_entry.id   82626e9ed4a811032107e79f88340ff3
#
_cell.length_a   1.000
_cell.length_b   1.000
_cell.length_c   1.000
_cell.angle_alpha   90.00
_cell.angle_beta   90.00
_cell.angle_gamma   90.00
#
_symmetry.space_group_name_H-M   'P 1'
#
loop_
_entity.id
_entity.type
_entity.pdbx_description
1 polymer ?
#
loop_
_entity_poly.entity_id
_entity_poly.type
_entity_poly.pdbx_seq_one_letter_code
_entity_poly.pdbx_strand_id
1 'polypeptide(L)'
;MRTPHGCGHLVLPFRIAIIGPPPHKSGAGFTTRIMPMKKPATASKQDLARRRNAPLATPTDLKAAATRDITGAMNAILADVFALYLKTKNFHWHMSGPHFRDYHLLLDEQADQIYAMADPIAERVRKLGGSTLRSIGHIARTQRLADNDAEYVEPLDMLAELREDNKSLVAELRITHDLCDEHRDIASASLIEVWIDETERRTWFLFEASRRGDATGH
;
A
#
# COMPACT_ATOMS: atom_id res chain seq x y z
N MET A 1 -29.65 -28.48 36.19
CA MET A 1 -28.75 -29.64 36.09
C MET A 1 -28.35 -29.82 34.62
N ARG A 2 -27.15 -29.43 34.23
CA ARG A 2 -26.27 -30.00 33.24
C ARG A 2 -25.06 -29.08 33.08
N THR A 3 -23.89 -29.62 33.35
CA THR A 3 -22.55 -29.01 33.42
C THR A 3 -21.94 -28.74 32.05
N PRO A 4 -21.03 -27.76 31.91
CA PRO A 4 -20.31 -27.51 30.67
C PRO A 4 -19.04 -28.39 30.58
N HIS A 5 -18.79 -28.95 29.39
CA HIS A 5 -17.59 -29.68 29.06
C HIS A 5 -16.42 -28.72 28.75
N GLY A 6 -15.35 -28.85 29.52
CA GLY A 6 -14.07 -28.18 29.28
C GLY A 6 -13.30 -28.89 28.17
N CYS A 7 -12.78 -28.10 27.24
CA CYS A 7 -11.81 -28.52 26.22
C CYS A 7 -10.39 -28.23 26.76
N GLY A 8 -9.71 -29.30 27.22
CA GLY A 8 -8.33 -29.24 27.68
C GLY A 8 -7.37 -29.15 26.49
N HIS A 9 -6.54 -28.11 26.46
CA HIS A 9 -5.40 -28.04 25.54
C HIS A 9 -4.24 -28.87 26.09
N LEU A 10 -3.93 -29.95 25.36
CA LEU A 10 -2.79 -30.81 25.63
C LEU A 10 -1.50 -30.12 25.10
N VAL A 11 -0.70 -29.59 26.02
CA VAL A 11 0.64 -29.06 25.69
C VAL A 11 1.64 -30.21 25.87
N LEU A 12 2.20 -30.69 24.76
CA LEU A 12 3.29 -31.67 24.77
C LEU A 12 4.63 -30.98 25.02
N PRO A 13 5.46 -31.45 25.95
CA PRO A 13 6.78 -30.86 26.18
C PRO A 13 7.78 -31.34 25.10
N PHE A 14 8.39 -30.39 24.43
CA PHE A 14 9.55 -30.66 23.54
C PHE A 14 10.75 -31.08 24.40
N ARG A 15 11.16 -32.36 24.29
CA ARG A 15 12.44 -32.86 24.83
C ARG A 15 13.56 -32.50 23.87
N ILE A 16 14.44 -31.60 24.26
CA ILE A 16 15.72 -31.35 23.59
C ILE A 16 16.66 -32.51 23.97
N ALA A 17 17.01 -33.33 23.00
CA ALA A 17 18.04 -34.34 23.15
C ALA A 17 19.41 -33.63 23.11
N ILE A 18 20.13 -33.66 24.23
CA ILE A 18 21.53 -33.23 24.30
C ILE A 18 22.39 -34.34 23.72
N ILE A 19 22.90 -34.12 22.51
CA ILE A 19 23.90 -35.03 21.87
C ILE A 19 25.26 -34.62 22.40
N GLY A 20 25.88 -35.47 23.17
CA GLY A 20 27.24 -35.29 23.67
C GLY A 20 28.31 -35.31 22.54
N PRO A 21 29.49 -34.73 22.78
CA PRO A 21 30.51 -34.61 21.75
C PRO A 21 31.11 -35.99 21.38
N PRO A 22 31.47 -36.20 20.10
CA PRO A 22 32.11 -37.45 19.66
C PRO A 22 33.56 -37.56 20.17
N PRO A 23 34.12 -38.77 20.28
CA PRO A 23 35.44 -39.00 20.84
C PRO A 23 36.56 -38.49 19.91
N HIS A 24 37.56 -37.85 20.51
CA HIS A 24 38.76 -37.37 19.85
C HIS A 24 39.54 -38.52 19.21
N LYS A 25 39.70 -38.53 17.90
CA LYS A 25 40.77 -39.29 17.20
C LYS A 25 41.94 -38.33 16.97
N SER A 26 43.06 -38.66 17.61
CA SER A 26 44.35 -38.04 17.40
C SER A 26 44.94 -38.44 16.05
N GLY A 27 45.44 -37.47 15.28
CA GLY A 27 46.46 -37.74 14.27
C GLY A 27 46.07 -37.31 12.85
N ALA A 28 46.53 -36.19 12.45
CA ALA A 28 47.20 -35.82 11.20
C ALA A 28 47.02 -34.31 10.98
N GLY A 29 48.09 -33.56 11.06
CA GLY A 29 48.10 -32.12 10.88
C GLY A 29 47.73 -31.74 9.44
N PHE A 30 46.49 -31.35 9.23
CA PHE A 30 46.06 -30.64 8.02
C PHE A 30 46.24 -29.16 8.28
N THR A 31 47.35 -28.61 7.81
CA THR A 31 47.56 -27.15 7.76
C THR A 31 46.63 -26.60 6.70
N THR A 32 45.40 -26.25 7.09
CA THR A 32 44.48 -25.52 6.21
C THR A 32 45.06 -24.12 6.01
N ARG A 33 45.72 -23.93 4.86
CA ARG A 33 46.16 -22.61 4.42
C ARG A 33 44.92 -21.74 4.21
N ILE A 34 44.55 -20.94 5.21
CA ILE A 34 43.49 -19.94 5.09
C ILE A 34 43.95 -18.94 4.04
N MET A 35 43.42 -19.02 2.83
CA MET A 35 43.61 -18.02 1.81
C MET A 35 42.97 -16.72 2.33
N PRO A 36 43.66 -15.56 2.29
CA PRO A 36 43.07 -14.32 2.70
C PRO A 36 41.90 -14.01 1.78
N MET A 37 40.69 -13.92 2.33
CA MET A 37 39.50 -13.42 1.60
C MET A 37 39.81 -12.01 1.08
N LYS A 38 39.86 -11.86 -0.24
CA LYS A 38 40.01 -10.58 -0.90
C LYS A 38 38.85 -9.69 -0.44
N LYS A 39 39.14 -8.61 0.31
CA LYS A 39 38.12 -7.62 0.65
C LYS A 39 37.41 -7.19 -0.64
N PRO A 40 36.06 -7.17 -0.67
CA PRO A 40 35.35 -6.71 -1.85
C PRO A 40 35.82 -5.28 -2.15
N ALA A 41 36.27 -5.05 -3.37
CA ALA A 41 36.68 -3.73 -3.83
C ALA A 41 35.49 -2.77 -3.69
N THR A 42 35.71 -1.62 -3.05
CA THR A 42 34.70 -0.54 -2.98
C THR A 42 34.36 -0.11 -4.40
N ALA A 43 33.09 -0.26 -4.78
CA ALA A 43 32.62 0.10 -6.11
C ALA A 43 32.89 1.59 -6.39
N SER A 44 33.39 1.89 -7.57
CA SER A 44 33.63 3.29 -7.98
C SER A 44 32.33 4.09 -8.03
N LYS A 45 32.38 5.44 -7.95
CA LYS A 45 31.21 6.31 -8.11
C LYS A 45 30.49 6.06 -9.45
N GLN A 46 31.23 5.75 -10.51
CA GLN A 46 30.69 5.43 -11.83
C GLN A 46 29.97 4.08 -11.83
N ASP A 47 30.51 3.05 -11.16
CA ASP A 47 29.85 1.75 -11.03
C ASP A 47 28.56 1.85 -10.19
N LEU A 48 28.57 2.68 -9.15
CA LEU A 48 27.38 2.95 -8.36
C LEU A 48 26.30 3.68 -9.17
N ALA A 49 26.69 4.68 -9.98
CA ALA A 49 25.77 5.40 -10.87
C ALA A 49 25.15 4.46 -11.91
N ARG A 50 25.98 3.61 -12.54
CA ARG A 50 25.53 2.62 -13.52
C ARG A 50 24.56 1.60 -12.89
N ARG A 51 24.83 1.10 -11.68
CA ARG A 51 23.96 0.18 -10.95
C ARG A 51 22.62 0.83 -10.57
N ARG A 52 22.60 2.11 -10.20
CA ARG A 52 21.38 2.87 -9.89
C ARG A 52 20.47 3.05 -11.10
N ASN A 53 21.02 3.06 -12.30
CA ASN A 53 20.29 3.22 -13.55
C ASN A 53 20.03 1.89 -14.27
N ALA A 54 20.38 0.75 -13.65
CA ALA A 54 20.09 -0.55 -14.23
C ALA A 54 18.56 -0.76 -14.29
N PRO A 55 18.02 -1.19 -15.41
CA PRO A 55 16.57 -1.43 -15.54
C PRO A 55 16.16 -2.60 -14.67
N LEU A 56 15.05 -2.43 -13.95
CA LEU A 56 14.37 -3.48 -13.20
C LEU A 56 13.21 -4.06 -14.05
N ALA A 57 13.51 -4.47 -15.28
CA ALA A 57 12.52 -4.95 -16.23
C ALA A 57 12.08 -6.39 -15.88
N THR A 58 10.92 -6.53 -15.24
CA THR A 58 10.27 -7.83 -15.05
C THR A 58 9.72 -8.29 -16.40
N PRO A 59 9.96 -9.53 -16.84
CA PRO A 59 9.41 -10.06 -18.07
C PRO A 59 7.86 -10.10 -18.03
N THR A 60 7.23 -9.67 -19.11
CA THR A 60 5.78 -9.74 -19.36
C THR A 60 5.52 -10.05 -20.82
N ASP A 61 4.35 -10.60 -21.14
CA ASP A 61 3.87 -10.84 -22.50
C ASP A 61 3.17 -9.61 -23.10
N LEU A 62 2.94 -8.56 -22.29
CA LEU A 62 2.40 -7.30 -22.77
C LEU A 62 3.42 -6.55 -23.64
N LYS A 63 2.93 -5.81 -24.62
CA LYS A 63 3.77 -4.94 -25.46
C LYS A 63 4.37 -3.80 -24.62
N ALA A 64 5.57 -3.36 -24.99
CA ALA A 64 6.26 -2.27 -24.25
C ALA A 64 5.44 -0.97 -24.16
N ALA A 65 4.62 -0.64 -25.16
CA ALA A 65 3.70 0.49 -25.11
C ALA A 65 2.63 0.29 -24.01
N ALA A 66 1.98 -0.88 -23.98
CA ALA A 66 0.99 -1.23 -22.97
C ALA A 66 1.57 -1.14 -21.58
N THR A 67 2.74 -1.76 -21.35
CA THR A 67 3.44 -1.68 -20.05
C THR A 67 3.69 -0.23 -19.63
N ARG A 68 4.21 0.60 -20.52
CA ARG A 68 4.50 2.01 -20.21
C ARG A 68 3.22 2.76 -19.85
N ASP A 69 2.17 2.62 -20.62
CA ASP A 69 0.95 3.40 -20.48
C ASP A 69 0.17 2.97 -19.22
N ILE A 70 0.00 1.66 -18.98
CA ILE A 70 -0.64 1.13 -17.77
C ILE A 70 0.16 1.48 -16.52
N THR A 71 1.50 1.30 -16.52
CA THR A 71 2.31 1.62 -15.33
C THR A 71 2.36 3.11 -15.04
N GLY A 72 2.25 3.95 -16.06
CA GLY A 72 2.10 5.40 -15.91
C GLY A 72 0.79 5.76 -15.20
N ALA A 73 -0.34 5.24 -15.68
CA ALA A 73 -1.65 5.45 -15.08
C ALA A 73 -1.72 4.91 -13.64
N MET A 74 -1.22 3.69 -13.40
CA MET A 74 -1.17 3.09 -12.06
C MET A 74 -0.30 3.89 -11.07
N ASN A 75 0.81 4.46 -11.52
CA ASN A 75 1.64 5.33 -10.67
C ASN A 75 0.93 6.65 -10.32
N ALA A 76 0.12 7.20 -11.22
CA ALA A 76 -0.71 8.37 -10.92
C ALA A 76 -1.79 8.03 -9.87
N ILE A 77 -2.48 6.90 -10.03
CA ILE A 77 -3.42 6.39 -9.00
C ILE A 77 -2.70 6.19 -7.66
N LEU A 78 -1.51 5.59 -7.65
CA LEU A 78 -0.74 5.39 -6.42
C LEU A 78 -0.39 6.72 -5.72
N ALA A 79 -0.05 7.75 -6.48
CA ALA A 79 0.22 9.07 -5.92
C ALA A 79 -1.04 9.69 -5.29
N ASP A 80 -2.19 9.58 -5.97
CA ASP A 80 -3.48 10.04 -5.45
C ASP A 80 -3.90 9.27 -4.19
N VAL A 81 -3.65 7.95 -4.14
CA VAL A 81 -3.88 7.12 -2.94
C VAL A 81 -3.07 7.62 -1.74
N PHE A 82 -1.79 7.95 -1.92
CA PHE A 82 -0.98 8.52 -0.84
C PHE A 82 -1.45 9.91 -0.42
N ALA A 83 -1.81 10.77 -1.37
CA ALA A 83 -2.34 12.10 -1.09
C ALA A 83 -3.67 12.03 -0.34
N LEU A 84 -4.60 11.19 -0.80
CA LEU A 84 -5.90 10.98 -0.16
C LEU A 84 -5.75 10.38 1.24
N TYR A 85 -4.86 9.38 1.41
CA TYR A 85 -4.54 8.82 2.72
C TYR A 85 -4.10 9.90 3.70
N LEU A 86 -3.12 10.72 3.30
CA LEU A 86 -2.59 11.76 4.19
C LEU A 86 -3.64 12.82 4.49
N LYS A 87 -4.45 13.27 3.50
CA LYS A 87 -5.55 14.21 3.73
C LYS A 87 -6.61 13.62 4.67
N THR A 88 -6.97 12.35 4.50
CA THR A 88 -7.91 11.67 5.39
C THR A 88 -7.37 11.62 6.82
N LYS A 89 -6.08 11.31 7.01
CA LYS A 89 -5.43 11.35 8.34
C LYS A 89 -5.31 12.77 8.89
N ASN A 90 -5.01 13.77 8.05
CA ASN A 90 -5.02 15.17 8.46
C ASN A 90 -6.39 15.54 9.05
N PHE A 91 -7.47 15.28 8.34
CA PHE A 91 -8.82 15.56 8.82
C PHE A 91 -9.21 14.70 10.03
N HIS A 92 -8.80 13.44 10.11
CA HIS A 92 -8.95 12.60 11.28
C HIS A 92 -8.28 13.20 12.54
N TRP A 93 -7.06 13.72 12.42
CA TRP A 93 -6.34 14.33 13.54
C TRP A 93 -6.94 15.66 13.99
N HIS A 94 -7.47 16.45 13.06
CA HIS A 94 -8.00 17.79 13.31
C HIS A 94 -9.53 17.82 13.42
N MET A 95 -10.18 16.65 13.43
CA MET A 95 -11.61 16.53 13.66
C MET A 95 -12.01 17.15 15.01
N SER A 96 -13.19 17.77 15.07
CA SER A 96 -13.72 18.39 16.29
C SER A 96 -15.25 18.41 16.26
N GLY A 97 -15.89 18.89 17.35
CA GLY A 97 -17.33 19.14 17.37
C GLY A 97 -18.18 18.00 17.92
N PRO A 98 -19.53 18.13 17.84
CA PRO A 98 -20.48 17.23 18.51
C PRO A 98 -20.41 15.77 18.07
N HIS A 99 -20.02 15.52 16.82
CA HIS A 99 -19.88 14.18 16.22
C HIS A 99 -18.42 13.74 16.12
N PHE A 100 -17.53 14.35 16.93
CA PHE A 100 -16.09 14.07 16.91
C PHE A 100 -15.76 12.59 16.84
N ARG A 101 -16.31 11.79 17.78
CA ARG A 101 -15.98 10.38 17.88
C ARG A 101 -16.36 9.61 16.62
N ASP A 102 -17.55 9.85 16.11
CA ASP A 102 -18.07 9.09 14.97
C ASP A 102 -17.31 9.42 13.68
N TYR A 103 -17.05 10.69 13.42
CA TYR A 103 -16.28 11.12 12.25
C TYR A 103 -14.80 10.74 12.37
N HIS A 104 -14.20 10.90 13.56
CA HIS A 104 -12.82 10.50 13.81
C HIS A 104 -12.61 9.00 13.53
N LEU A 105 -13.48 8.12 13.99
CA LEU A 105 -13.42 6.69 13.73
C LEU A 105 -13.72 6.35 12.27
N LEU A 106 -14.69 7.01 11.64
CA LEU A 106 -14.98 6.85 10.22
C LEU A 106 -13.77 7.16 9.35
N LEU A 107 -13.09 8.28 9.63
CA LEU A 107 -11.91 8.69 8.86
C LEU A 107 -10.70 7.80 9.14
N ASP A 108 -10.57 7.25 10.35
CA ASP A 108 -9.53 6.27 10.66
C ASP A 108 -9.70 4.98 9.84
N GLU A 109 -10.91 4.42 9.85
CA GLU A 109 -11.26 3.24 9.05
C GLU A 109 -11.02 3.48 7.55
N GLN A 110 -11.46 4.63 7.03
CA GLN A 110 -11.29 4.95 5.61
C GLN A 110 -9.81 5.16 5.24
N ALA A 111 -9.02 5.77 6.11
CA ALA A 111 -7.59 5.93 5.88
C ALA A 111 -6.88 4.57 5.77
N ASP A 112 -7.21 3.62 6.63
CA ASP A 112 -6.66 2.26 6.57
C ASP A 112 -7.04 1.54 5.27
N GLN A 113 -8.29 1.67 4.80
CA GLN A 113 -8.75 1.13 3.53
C GLN A 113 -8.01 1.74 2.34
N ILE A 114 -7.79 3.07 2.34
CA ILE A 114 -7.05 3.77 1.29
C ILE A 114 -5.59 3.32 1.28
N TYR A 115 -4.94 3.24 2.44
CA TYR A 115 -3.55 2.82 2.53
C TYR A 115 -3.34 1.37 2.09
N ALA A 116 -4.30 0.50 2.32
CA ALA A 116 -4.26 -0.91 1.88
C ALA A 116 -4.18 -1.06 0.35
N MET A 117 -4.59 -0.04 -0.43
CA MET A 117 -4.44 -0.03 -1.88
C MET A 117 -3.00 0.18 -2.34
N ALA A 118 -2.14 0.84 -1.52
CA ALA A 118 -0.84 1.34 -1.97
C ALA A 118 0.11 0.21 -2.40
N ASP A 119 0.27 -0.82 -1.59
CA ASP A 119 1.21 -1.91 -1.88
C ASP A 119 0.80 -2.76 -3.10
N PRO A 120 -0.47 -3.22 -3.22
CA PRO A 120 -0.92 -3.94 -4.40
C PRO A 120 -0.76 -3.14 -5.71
N ILE A 121 -1.00 -1.81 -5.70
CA ILE A 121 -0.77 -0.95 -6.87
C ILE A 121 0.72 -0.90 -7.22
N ALA A 122 1.58 -0.62 -6.24
CA ALA A 122 3.02 -0.53 -6.43
C ALA A 122 3.60 -1.86 -6.97
N GLU A 123 3.20 -2.98 -6.37
CA GLU A 123 3.61 -4.31 -6.81
C GLU A 123 3.08 -4.64 -8.22
N ARG A 124 1.84 -4.23 -8.56
CA ARG A 124 1.31 -4.45 -9.90
C ARG A 124 2.15 -3.74 -10.96
N VAL A 125 2.55 -2.48 -10.72
CA VAL A 125 3.49 -1.75 -11.58
C VAL A 125 4.80 -2.54 -11.75
N ARG A 126 5.34 -3.13 -10.67
CA ARG A 126 6.56 -3.95 -10.71
C ARG A 126 6.38 -5.26 -11.47
N LYS A 127 5.25 -5.93 -11.32
CA LYS A 127 4.89 -7.15 -12.05
C LYS A 127 4.83 -6.92 -13.56
N LEU A 128 4.44 -5.72 -13.98
CA LEU A 128 4.41 -5.30 -15.39
C LEU A 128 5.78 -4.85 -15.94
N GLY A 129 6.83 -4.85 -15.12
CA GLY A 129 8.18 -4.42 -15.52
C GLY A 129 8.42 -2.92 -15.40
N GLY A 130 7.44 -2.15 -14.92
CA GLY A 130 7.57 -0.72 -14.68
C GLY A 130 8.36 -0.37 -13.42
N SER A 131 8.68 0.89 -13.22
CA SER A 131 9.17 1.46 -11.96
C SER A 131 8.06 2.21 -11.27
N THR A 132 7.96 2.06 -9.94
CA THR A 132 6.95 2.75 -9.13
C THR A 132 7.51 3.97 -8.41
N LEU A 133 6.70 4.64 -7.61
CA LEU A 133 7.06 5.83 -6.82
C LEU A 133 8.20 5.53 -5.86
N ARG A 134 9.06 6.52 -5.58
CA ARG A 134 10.30 6.33 -4.81
C ARG A 134 10.48 7.28 -3.63
N SER A 135 9.66 8.32 -3.53
CA SER A 135 9.81 9.34 -2.48
C SER A 135 8.56 10.19 -2.35
N ILE A 136 8.41 10.87 -1.22
CA ILE A 136 7.34 11.87 -1.01
C ILE A 136 7.37 12.96 -2.09
N GLY A 137 8.57 13.46 -2.46
CA GLY A 137 8.66 14.44 -3.55
C GLY A 137 8.26 13.88 -4.92
N HIS A 138 8.33 12.55 -5.13
CA HIS A 138 7.80 11.93 -6.34
C HIS A 138 6.27 11.88 -6.29
N ILE A 139 5.68 11.53 -5.14
CA ILE A 139 4.22 11.58 -4.92
C ILE A 139 3.70 12.99 -5.20
N ALA A 140 4.27 14.01 -4.56
CA ALA A 140 3.84 15.40 -4.70
C ALA A 140 3.87 15.95 -6.15
N ARG A 141 4.75 15.42 -7.00
CA ARG A 141 4.80 15.81 -8.42
C ARG A 141 3.87 15.02 -9.32
N THR A 142 3.31 13.93 -8.82
CA THR A 142 2.52 12.97 -9.61
C THR A 142 1.05 12.98 -9.23
N GLN A 143 0.74 13.30 -7.96
CA GLN A 143 -0.64 13.38 -7.46
C GLN A 143 -1.46 14.42 -8.24
N ARG A 144 -2.75 14.16 -8.38
CA ARG A 144 -3.73 15.02 -9.05
C ARG A 144 -4.74 15.61 -8.07
N LEU A 145 -4.89 14.98 -6.90
CA LEU A 145 -5.73 15.49 -5.82
C LEU A 145 -5.06 16.70 -5.17
N ALA A 146 -5.83 17.75 -4.89
CA ALA A 146 -5.33 18.94 -4.24
C ALA A 146 -5.02 18.69 -2.76
N ASP A 147 -3.94 19.28 -2.25
CA ASP A 147 -3.64 19.29 -0.83
C ASP A 147 -4.56 20.26 -0.07
N ASN A 148 -4.72 20.07 1.24
CA ASN A 148 -5.41 21.00 2.13
C ASN A 148 -4.52 21.29 3.34
N ASP A 149 -3.94 22.49 3.35
CA ASP A 149 -3.05 23.01 4.40
C ASP A 149 -3.73 24.07 5.28
N ALA A 150 -5.08 24.15 5.24
CA ALA A 150 -5.83 25.10 6.06
C ALA A 150 -5.65 24.79 7.56
N GLU A 151 -5.49 25.83 8.37
CA GLU A 151 -5.35 25.70 9.82
C GLU A 151 -6.62 25.12 10.47
N TYR A 152 -7.79 25.39 9.88
CA TYR A 152 -9.07 24.86 10.32
C TYR A 152 -9.99 24.57 9.12
N VAL A 153 -10.65 23.43 9.15
CA VAL A 153 -11.73 23.05 8.22
C VAL A 153 -12.93 22.61 9.07
N GLU A 154 -14.11 23.08 8.73
CA GLU A 154 -15.35 22.66 9.40
C GLU A 154 -15.58 21.15 9.18
N PRO A 155 -15.96 20.36 10.20
CA PRO A 155 -16.14 18.90 10.08
C PRO A 155 -16.97 18.43 8.89
N LEU A 156 -18.09 19.09 8.59
CA LEU A 156 -18.91 18.71 7.44
C LEU A 156 -18.23 19.04 6.10
N ASP A 157 -17.41 20.10 6.07
CA ASP A 157 -16.61 20.43 4.89
C ASP A 157 -15.46 19.45 4.68
N MET A 158 -14.84 18.93 5.77
CA MET A 158 -13.88 17.84 5.69
C MET A 158 -14.48 16.60 5.02
N LEU A 159 -15.70 16.20 5.46
CA LEU A 159 -16.39 15.03 4.88
C LEU A 159 -16.77 15.29 3.41
N ALA A 160 -17.22 16.50 3.09
CA ALA A 160 -17.59 16.89 1.74
C ALA A 160 -16.38 16.87 0.80
N GLU A 161 -15.26 17.43 1.23
CA GLU A 161 -14.00 17.43 0.44
C GLU A 161 -13.50 16.02 0.19
N LEU A 162 -13.42 15.17 1.22
CA LEU A 162 -13.01 13.76 1.06
C LEU A 162 -13.98 12.98 0.16
N ARG A 163 -15.27 13.30 0.18
CA ARG A 163 -16.25 12.70 -0.74
C ARG A 163 -15.93 13.04 -2.20
N GLU A 164 -15.66 14.30 -2.50
CA GLU A 164 -15.32 14.74 -3.87
C GLU A 164 -13.96 14.16 -4.31
N ASP A 165 -12.99 14.07 -3.41
CA ASP A 165 -11.70 13.41 -3.70
C ASP A 165 -11.87 11.92 -4.03
N ASN A 166 -12.70 11.17 -3.27
CA ASN A 166 -13.00 9.76 -3.58
C ASN A 166 -13.74 9.64 -4.92
N LYS A 167 -14.66 10.55 -5.25
CA LYS A 167 -15.33 10.58 -6.58
C LYS A 167 -14.33 10.82 -7.70
N SER A 168 -13.38 11.72 -7.50
CA SER A 168 -12.30 11.98 -8.46
C SER A 168 -11.41 10.75 -8.63
N LEU A 169 -11.05 10.07 -7.54
CA LEU A 169 -10.27 8.83 -7.60
C LEU A 169 -11.03 7.73 -8.35
N VAL A 170 -12.35 7.57 -8.14
CA VAL A 170 -13.17 6.60 -8.89
C VAL A 170 -13.16 6.89 -10.38
N ALA A 171 -13.27 8.16 -10.78
CA ALA A 171 -13.23 8.54 -12.19
C ALA A 171 -11.89 8.14 -12.84
N GLU A 172 -10.78 8.40 -12.17
CA GLU A 172 -9.45 8.03 -12.64
C GLU A 172 -9.21 6.51 -12.64
N LEU A 173 -9.78 5.79 -11.67
CA LEU A 173 -9.76 4.32 -11.66
C LEU A 173 -10.50 3.76 -12.88
N ARG A 174 -11.66 4.31 -13.26
CA ARG A 174 -12.38 3.89 -14.48
C ARG A 174 -11.59 4.14 -15.74
N ILE A 175 -10.97 5.32 -15.89
CA ILE A 175 -10.11 5.63 -17.02
C ILE A 175 -8.93 4.63 -17.11
N THR A 176 -8.35 4.30 -15.96
CA THR A 176 -7.24 3.34 -15.89
C THR A 176 -7.72 1.91 -16.19
N HIS A 177 -8.93 1.54 -15.78
CA HIS A 177 -9.57 0.27 -16.10
C HIS A 177 -9.75 0.12 -17.62
N ASP A 178 -10.34 1.11 -18.28
CA ASP A 178 -10.55 1.12 -19.73
C ASP A 178 -9.22 0.96 -20.47
N LEU A 179 -8.15 1.62 -20.02
CA LEU A 179 -6.81 1.47 -20.55
C LEU A 179 -6.26 0.04 -20.40
N CYS A 180 -6.53 -0.61 -19.25
CA CYS A 180 -6.13 -2.00 -19.03
C CYS A 180 -6.88 -2.94 -19.97
N ASP A 181 -8.17 -2.73 -20.17
CA ASP A 181 -9.00 -3.53 -21.09
C ASP A 181 -8.55 -3.36 -22.55
N GLU A 182 -8.23 -2.15 -23.00
CA GLU A 182 -7.70 -1.90 -24.34
C GLU A 182 -6.43 -2.71 -24.60
N HIS A 183 -5.58 -2.84 -23.58
CA HIS A 183 -4.34 -3.61 -23.66
C HIS A 183 -4.49 -5.07 -23.22
N ARG A 184 -5.68 -5.51 -22.85
CA ARG A 184 -5.99 -6.86 -22.40
C ARG A 184 -5.20 -7.26 -21.14
N ASP A 185 -4.89 -6.31 -20.26
CA ASP A 185 -4.34 -6.57 -18.94
C ASP A 185 -5.45 -6.86 -17.93
N ILE A 186 -6.01 -8.05 -18.04
CA ILE A 186 -7.14 -8.53 -17.24
C ILE A 186 -6.83 -8.46 -15.73
N ALA A 187 -5.59 -8.72 -15.35
CA ALA A 187 -5.22 -8.75 -13.95
C ALA A 187 -5.17 -7.35 -13.31
N SER A 188 -4.76 -6.31 -14.06
CA SER A 188 -4.87 -4.92 -13.59
C SER A 188 -6.32 -4.46 -13.58
N ALA A 189 -7.11 -4.75 -14.62
CA ALA A 189 -8.53 -4.42 -14.67
C ALA A 189 -9.29 -5.02 -13.47
N SER A 190 -9.11 -6.30 -13.18
CA SER A 190 -9.75 -6.99 -12.05
C SER A 190 -9.40 -6.40 -10.67
N LEU A 191 -8.15 -5.95 -10.47
CA LEU A 191 -7.77 -5.26 -9.23
C LEU A 191 -8.46 -3.89 -9.13
N ILE A 192 -8.54 -3.17 -10.24
CA ILE A 192 -9.16 -1.83 -10.29
C ILE A 192 -10.66 -1.90 -10.01
N GLU A 193 -11.38 -2.94 -10.49
CA GLU A 193 -12.80 -3.15 -10.20
C GLU A 193 -13.08 -3.19 -8.68
N VAL A 194 -12.26 -3.91 -7.92
CA VAL A 194 -12.36 -3.96 -6.46
C VAL A 194 -12.13 -2.59 -5.84
N TRP A 195 -11.12 -1.86 -6.30
CA TRP A 195 -10.83 -0.52 -5.77
C TRP A 195 -11.91 0.51 -6.13
N ILE A 196 -12.59 0.36 -7.27
CA ILE A 196 -13.76 1.18 -7.63
C ILE A 196 -14.86 0.96 -6.60
N ASP A 197 -15.27 -0.28 -6.36
CA ASP A 197 -16.35 -0.61 -5.40
C ASP A 197 -16.03 -0.09 -3.99
N GLU A 198 -14.81 -0.35 -3.49
CA GLU A 198 -14.38 0.13 -2.18
C GLU A 198 -14.37 1.67 -2.08
N THR A 199 -13.97 2.36 -3.15
CA THR A 199 -13.93 3.83 -3.17
C THR A 199 -15.33 4.43 -3.27
N GLU A 200 -16.25 3.79 -4.01
CA GLU A 200 -17.67 4.17 -4.04
C GLU A 200 -18.34 3.95 -2.67
N ARG A 201 -17.99 2.87 -1.97
CA ARG A 201 -18.45 2.63 -0.60
C ARG A 201 -17.99 3.77 0.33
N ARG A 202 -16.73 4.21 0.27
CA ARG A 202 -16.24 5.35 1.06
C ARG A 202 -17.00 6.64 0.73
N THR A 203 -17.22 6.90 -0.56
CA THR A 203 -18.02 8.03 -1.03
C THR A 203 -19.43 8.02 -0.43
N TRP A 204 -20.10 6.86 -0.44
CA TRP A 204 -21.42 6.71 0.13
C TRP A 204 -21.44 6.98 1.63
N PHE A 205 -20.52 6.42 2.39
CA PHE A 205 -20.43 6.63 3.84
C PHE A 205 -20.19 8.11 4.18
N LEU A 206 -19.31 8.80 3.45
CA LEU A 206 -19.06 10.24 3.62
C LEU A 206 -20.32 11.07 3.29
N PHE A 207 -21.06 10.70 2.25
CA PHE A 207 -22.30 11.35 1.89
C PHE A 207 -23.34 11.21 2.99
N GLU A 208 -23.61 9.99 3.47
CA GLU A 208 -24.62 9.76 4.50
C GLU A 208 -24.24 10.41 5.84
N ALA A 209 -22.96 10.33 6.22
CA ALA A 209 -22.46 10.97 7.45
C ALA A 209 -22.54 12.50 7.40
N SER A 210 -22.46 13.12 6.21
CA SER A 210 -22.51 14.57 6.05
C SER A 210 -23.94 15.15 5.86
N ARG A 211 -24.96 14.27 5.77
CA ARG A 211 -26.34 14.75 5.62
C ARG A 211 -26.78 15.54 6.85
N ARG A 212 -27.28 16.73 6.62
CA ARG A 212 -27.94 17.52 7.68
C ARG A 212 -29.31 16.90 7.93
N GLY A 213 -29.61 16.56 9.19
CA GLY A 213 -30.99 16.29 9.58
C GLY A 213 -31.85 17.48 9.22
N ASP A 214 -32.98 17.23 8.56
CA ASP A 214 -33.94 18.31 8.36
C ASP A 214 -34.54 18.74 9.71
N ALA A 215 -35.23 19.93 9.72
CA ALA A 215 -35.83 20.45 10.95
C ALA A 215 -36.97 19.58 11.50
N THR A 216 -37.31 18.47 10.83
CA THR A 216 -38.35 17.49 11.23
C THR A 216 -37.78 16.29 11.98
N GLY A 217 -36.45 16.17 12.09
CA GLY A 217 -35.77 15.10 12.85
C GLY A 217 -35.80 13.71 12.18
N HIS A 218 -35.99 13.65 10.87
CA HIS A 218 -35.90 12.45 10.05
C HIS A 218 -34.61 12.39 9.24
#